data_d2db6ad82be7d4592d4a725dc1bf0062
#
_entry.id   d2db6ad82be7d4592d4a725dc1bf0062
#
_cell.length_a   1.000
_cell.length_b   1.000
_cell.length_c   1.000
_cell.angle_alpha   90.00
_cell.angle_beta   90.00
_cell.angle_gamma   90.00
#
_symmetry.space_group_name_H-M   'P 1'
#
loop_
_entity.id
_entity.type
_entity.pdbx_description
1 polymer ?
#
loop_
_entity_poly.entity_id
_entity_poly.type
_entity_poly.pdbx_seq_one_letter_code
_entity_poly.pdbx_strand_id
1 'polypeptide(L)'
;MDWMLLPLKRYADFQGRSRRMEYWMFTLGIAIVEIVLFALFAMLGGFRTSDGGPSAMFWPMMIIFGIFGLAIIVPALAVQVRRFHDQDKSGWFVLLGLIPYVGSLIVLVFMCLPGTPGPNRFGPDPLGGTGDLAQTFR
;
A
#
# COMPACT_ATOMS: atom_id res chain seq x y z
N MET A 1 -3.73 -9.71 -12.54
CA MET A 1 -3.40 -8.28 -12.33
C MET A 1 -4.39 -7.54 -11.41
N ASP A 2 -5.50 -8.16 -11.06
CA ASP A 2 -6.54 -7.49 -10.24
C ASP A 2 -6.08 -7.06 -8.83
N TRP A 3 -5.15 -7.80 -8.25
CA TRP A 3 -4.62 -7.50 -6.90
C TRP A 3 -3.90 -6.15 -6.79
N MET A 4 -3.24 -5.69 -7.85
CA MET A 4 -2.57 -4.37 -7.88
C MET A 4 -3.57 -3.22 -7.87
N LEU A 5 -4.71 -3.40 -8.54
CA LEU A 5 -5.73 -2.36 -8.71
C LEU A 5 -6.86 -2.44 -7.67
N LEU A 6 -6.94 -3.54 -6.92
CA LEU A 6 -7.99 -3.76 -5.94
C LEU A 6 -8.04 -2.66 -4.86
N PRO A 7 -6.90 -2.20 -4.28
CA PRO A 7 -6.92 -1.09 -3.34
C PRO A 7 -7.40 0.23 -3.94
N LEU A 8 -7.18 0.47 -5.23
CA LEU A 8 -7.73 1.65 -5.92
C LEU A 8 -9.25 1.54 -6.13
N LYS A 9 -9.76 0.34 -6.40
CA LYS A 9 -11.21 0.08 -6.49
C LYS A 9 -11.90 0.23 -5.11
N ARG A 10 -11.16 -0.05 -4.03
CA ARG A 10 -11.58 0.10 -2.63
C ARG A 10 -10.87 1.28 -1.97
N TYR A 11 -10.84 2.42 -2.66
CA TYR A 11 -9.98 3.58 -2.40
C TYR A 11 -9.95 4.04 -0.94
N ALA A 12 -11.11 4.23 -0.33
CA ALA A 12 -11.28 4.69 1.05
C ALA A 12 -12.03 3.65 1.91
N ASP A 13 -11.94 2.38 1.56
CA ASP A 13 -12.55 1.30 2.32
C ASP A 13 -11.55 0.76 3.34
N PHE A 14 -11.75 1.16 4.59
CA PHE A 14 -10.95 0.75 5.74
C PHE A 14 -11.52 -0.49 6.46
N GLN A 15 -12.64 -1.05 5.96
CA GLN A 15 -13.31 -2.18 6.59
C GLN A 15 -12.89 -3.50 5.97
N GLY A 16 -13.13 -4.60 6.72
CA GLY A 16 -12.80 -5.93 6.28
C GLY A 16 -11.31 -6.27 6.40
N ARG A 17 -10.90 -7.31 5.68
CA ARG A 17 -9.56 -7.90 5.74
C ARG A 17 -8.91 -7.85 4.35
N SER A 18 -7.58 -7.79 4.32
CA SER A 18 -6.78 -7.78 3.09
C SER A 18 -5.69 -8.84 3.13
N ARG A 19 -5.51 -9.57 2.02
CA ARG A 19 -4.45 -10.59 1.87
C ARG A 19 -3.07 -9.94 1.76
N ARG A 20 -2.03 -10.70 2.14
CA ARG A 20 -0.62 -10.27 1.89
C ARG A 20 -0.38 -9.93 0.43
N MET A 21 -0.93 -10.74 -0.49
CA MET A 21 -0.77 -10.54 -1.93
C MET A 21 -1.37 -9.20 -2.39
N GLU A 22 -2.53 -8.79 -1.87
CA GLU A 22 -3.14 -7.48 -2.17
C GLU A 22 -2.21 -6.33 -1.76
N TYR A 23 -1.68 -6.37 -0.54
CA TYR A 23 -0.76 -5.35 -0.02
C TYR A 23 0.52 -5.26 -0.85
N TRP A 24 1.20 -6.41 -1.05
CA TRP A 24 2.50 -6.42 -1.72
C TRP A 24 2.42 -6.11 -3.21
N MET A 25 1.38 -6.61 -3.90
CA MET A 25 1.17 -6.31 -5.32
C MET A 25 0.83 -4.83 -5.53
N PHE A 26 0.03 -4.24 -4.64
CA PHE A 26 -0.25 -2.81 -4.68
C PHE A 26 1.01 -1.97 -4.41
N THR A 27 1.79 -2.30 -3.39
CA THR A 27 3.07 -1.65 -3.08
C THR A 27 4.05 -1.76 -4.26
N LEU A 28 4.14 -2.94 -4.89
CA LEU A 28 4.93 -3.13 -6.09
C LEU A 28 4.45 -2.24 -7.24
N GLY A 29 3.13 -2.13 -7.43
CA GLY A 29 2.55 -1.26 -8.45
C GLY A 29 2.93 0.22 -8.24
N ILE A 30 2.84 0.71 -7.00
CA ILE A 30 3.28 2.05 -6.63
C ILE A 30 4.77 2.22 -6.94
N ALA A 31 5.62 1.30 -6.49
CA ALA A 31 7.06 1.36 -6.72
C ALA A 31 7.43 1.41 -8.21
N ILE A 32 6.74 0.64 -9.07
CA ILE A 32 6.94 0.69 -10.52
C ILE A 32 6.61 2.08 -11.06
N VAL A 33 5.46 2.66 -10.67
CA VAL A 33 5.07 4.01 -11.11
C VAL A 33 6.08 5.05 -10.63
N GLU A 34 6.53 4.99 -9.39
CA GLU A 34 7.53 5.90 -8.84
C GLU A 34 8.87 5.78 -9.57
N ILE A 35 9.33 4.57 -9.89
CA ILE A 35 10.55 4.34 -10.67
C ILE A 35 10.43 4.95 -12.07
N VAL A 36 9.28 4.76 -12.74
CA VAL A 36 9.03 5.35 -14.07
C VAL A 36 9.04 6.87 -14.00
N LEU A 37 8.33 7.46 -13.03
CA LEU A 37 8.31 8.91 -12.84
C LEU A 37 9.71 9.46 -12.55
N PHE A 38 10.48 8.78 -11.72
CA PHE A 38 11.86 9.15 -11.40
C PHE A 38 12.79 9.04 -12.61
N ALA A 39 12.65 7.99 -13.41
CA ALA A 39 13.40 7.84 -14.66
C ALA A 39 13.08 8.95 -15.67
N LEU A 40 11.80 9.29 -15.83
CA LEU A 40 11.38 10.42 -16.66
C LEU A 40 11.96 11.73 -16.15
N PHE A 41 11.93 11.98 -14.84
CA PHE A 41 12.56 13.16 -14.23
C PHE A 41 14.04 13.25 -14.57
N ALA A 42 14.77 12.13 -14.44
CA ALA A 42 16.19 12.07 -14.77
C ALA A 42 16.45 12.32 -16.26
N MET A 43 15.67 11.68 -17.14
CA MET A 43 15.80 11.81 -18.61
C MET A 43 15.50 13.22 -19.11
N LEU A 44 14.51 13.90 -18.52
CA LEU A 44 14.12 15.27 -18.86
C LEU A 44 15.06 16.33 -18.26
N GLY A 45 16.16 15.89 -17.64
CA GLY A 45 17.16 16.80 -17.08
C GLY A 45 16.78 17.40 -15.75
N GLY A 46 15.95 16.72 -14.97
CA GLY A 46 15.51 17.17 -13.64
C GLY A 46 16.66 17.43 -12.67
N PHE A 47 17.78 16.77 -12.83
CA PHE A 47 19.01 16.96 -12.04
C PHE A 47 19.95 18.03 -12.60
N ARG A 48 19.64 18.59 -13.79
CA ARG A 48 20.48 19.65 -14.36
C ARG A 48 20.23 20.96 -13.61
N THR A 49 21.30 21.65 -13.28
CA THR A 49 21.25 23.01 -12.79
C THR A 49 21.49 23.98 -13.94
N SER A 50 20.71 25.02 -14.03
CA SER A 50 20.86 26.10 -15.00
C SER A 50 21.01 27.41 -14.24
N ASP A 51 22.07 28.14 -14.49
CA ASP A 51 22.37 29.44 -13.87
C ASP A 51 22.33 29.44 -12.32
N GLY A 52 22.76 28.30 -11.72
CA GLY A 52 22.78 28.12 -10.26
C GLY A 52 21.45 27.75 -9.62
N GLY A 53 20.40 27.51 -10.41
CA GLY A 53 19.08 27.10 -9.95
C GLY A 53 18.65 25.73 -10.48
N PRO A 54 17.50 25.19 -10.00
CA PRO A 54 16.94 23.96 -10.48
C PRO A 54 16.50 24.09 -11.96
N SER A 55 16.50 22.98 -12.69
CA SER A 55 16.06 22.94 -14.08
C SER A 55 14.58 23.38 -14.23
N ALA A 56 14.21 23.83 -15.42
CA ALA A 56 12.82 24.19 -15.72
C ALA A 56 11.84 23.01 -15.49
N MET A 57 12.34 21.76 -15.60
CA MET A 57 11.53 20.54 -15.38
C MET A 57 11.38 20.17 -13.91
N PHE A 58 12.16 20.77 -13.00
CA PHE A 58 12.13 20.41 -11.57
C PHE A 58 10.75 20.65 -10.94
N TRP A 59 10.21 21.85 -11.08
CA TRP A 59 8.93 22.22 -10.44
C TRP A 59 7.73 21.46 -10.99
N PRO A 60 7.53 21.34 -12.32
CA PRO A 60 6.44 20.52 -12.85
C PRO A 60 6.48 19.07 -12.37
N MET A 61 7.65 18.45 -12.31
CA MET A 61 7.77 17.08 -11.84
C MET A 61 7.51 16.95 -10.34
N MET A 62 7.94 17.90 -9.52
CA MET A 62 7.62 17.93 -8.09
C MET A 62 6.10 18.01 -7.85
N ILE A 63 5.39 18.78 -8.69
CA ILE A 63 3.93 18.85 -8.63
C ILE A 63 3.32 17.48 -8.96
N ILE A 64 3.80 16.81 -10.02
CA ILE A 64 3.32 15.47 -10.41
C ILE A 64 3.55 14.46 -9.27
N PHE A 65 4.75 14.43 -8.69
CA PHE A 65 5.05 13.57 -7.53
C PHE A 65 4.15 13.88 -6.34
N GLY A 66 3.90 15.16 -6.06
CA GLY A 66 3.01 15.60 -4.99
C GLY A 66 1.57 15.14 -5.19
N ILE A 67 1.03 15.34 -6.39
CA ILE A 67 -0.34 14.90 -6.73
C ILE A 67 -0.44 13.38 -6.66
N PHE A 68 0.53 12.66 -7.21
CA PHE A 68 0.56 11.20 -7.15
C PHE A 68 0.61 10.71 -5.69
N GLY A 69 1.50 11.25 -4.87
CA GLY A 69 1.60 10.90 -3.45
C GLY A 69 0.30 11.15 -2.69
N LEU A 70 -0.33 12.31 -2.89
CA LEU A 70 -1.62 12.63 -2.27
C LEU A 70 -2.73 11.67 -2.74
N ALA A 71 -2.75 11.30 -4.01
CA ALA A 71 -3.74 10.36 -4.54
C ALA A 71 -3.54 8.94 -3.99
N ILE A 72 -2.32 8.52 -3.69
CA ILE A 72 -2.01 7.18 -3.23
C ILE A 72 -2.10 7.02 -1.71
N ILE A 73 -1.97 8.09 -0.94
CA ILE A 73 -1.91 8.01 0.54
C ILE A 73 -3.16 7.33 1.13
N VAL A 74 -4.34 7.65 0.62
CA VAL A 74 -5.60 7.09 1.14
C VAL A 74 -5.73 5.59 0.88
N PRO A 75 -5.59 5.08 -0.36
CA PRO A 75 -5.68 3.65 -0.62
C PRO A 75 -4.52 2.86 0.00
N ALA A 76 -3.33 3.46 0.15
CA ALA A 76 -2.21 2.84 0.86
C ALA A 76 -2.51 2.64 2.35
N LEU A 77 -3.05 3.67 3.01
CA LEU A 77 -3.50 3.56 4.40
C LEU A 77 -4.66 2.55 4.53
N ALA A 78 -5.62 2.57 3.61
CA ALA A 78 -6.77 1.67 3.65
C ALA A 78 -6.35 0.19 3.54
N VAL A 79 -5.47 -0.15 2.60
CA VAL A 79 -4.98 -1.53 2.47
C VAL A 79 -4.13 -1.95 3.67
N GLN A 80 -3.35 -1.03 4.24
CA GLN A 80 -2.53 -1.28 5.43
C GLN A 80 -3.40 -1.53 6.68
N VAL A 81 -4.44 -0.73 6.90
CA VAL A 81 -5.43 -0.94 7.97
C VAL A 81 -6.10 -2.30 7.82
N ARG A 82 -6.61 -2.65 6.62
CA ARG A 82 -7.21 -3.96 6.34
C ARG A 82 -6.22 -5.11 6.56
N ARG A 83 -4.94 -4.86 6.37
CA ARG A 83 -3.89 -5.85 6.64
C ARG A 83 -3.68 -6.07 8.13
N PHE A 84 -3.76 -5.03 8.97
CA PHE A 84 -3.80 -5.19 10.43
C PHE A 84 -5.07 -5.91 10.89
N HIS A 85 -6.21 -5.61 10.29
CA HIS A 85 -7.46 -6.33 10.55
C HIS A 85 -7.37 -7.82 10.21
N ASP A 86 -6.63 -8.19 9.18
CA ASP A 86 -6.39 -9.59 8.83
C ASP A 86 -5.61 -10.36 9.91
N GLN A 87 -4.84 -9.66 10.73
CA GLN A 87 -4.12 -10.19 11.89
C GLN A 87 -4.89 -10.01 13.22
N ASP A 88 -6.18 -9.72 13.15
CA ASP A 88 -7.04 -9.39 14.30
C ASP A 88 -6.51 -8.22 15.15
N LYS A 89 -5.77 -7.31 14.55
CA LYS A 89 -5.25 -6.09 15.17
C LYS A 89 -6.09 -4.88 14.79
N SER A 90 -6.14 -3.90 15.70
CA SER A 90 -6.80 -2.63 15.41
C SER A 90 -6.10 -1.88 14.28
N GLY A 91 -6.86 -1.21 13.42
CA GLY A 91 -6.33 -0.34 12.36
C GLY A 91 -5.43 0.80 12.87
N TRP A 92 -5.56 1.18 14.14
CA TRP A 92 -4.70 2.19 14.77
C TRP A 92 -3.22 1.82 14.80
N PHE A 93 -2.89 0.53 14.62
CA PHE A 93 -1.50 0.09 14.48
C PHE A 93 -0.78 0.72 13.28
N VAL A 94 -1.50 1.27 12.31
CA VAL A 94 -0.89 2.05 11.22
C VAL A 94 -0.11 3.26 11.74
N LEU A 95 -0.51 3.84 12.88
CA LEU A 95 0.18 4.97 13.49
C LEU A 95 1.58 4.62 14.02
N LEU A 96 1.90 3.34 14.19
CA LEU A 96 3.27 2.91 14.47
C LEU A 96 4.25 3.40 13.40
N GLY A 97 3.79 3.52 12.15
CA GLY A 97 4.59 4.05 11.05
C GLY A 97 5.05 5.50 11.26
N LEU A 98 4.42 6.25 12.17
CA LEU A 98 4.83 7.61 12.51
C LEU A 98 6.03 7.67 13.46
N ILE A 99 6.41 6.54 14.08
CA ILE A 99 7.61 6.49 14.93
C ILE A 99 8.85 6.50 14.01
N PRO A 100 9.72 7.53 14.13
CA PRO A 100 10.89 7.63 13.27
C PRO A 100 11.77 6.38 13.35
N TYR A 101 12.31 5.95 12.20
CA TYR A 101 13.25 4.83 12.02
C TYR A 101 12.69 3.45 12.36
N VAL A 102 12.13 3.27 13.56
CA VAL A 102 11.69 1.96 14.07
C VAL A 102 10.28 1.61 13.59
N GLY A 103 9.40 2.60 13.49
CA GLY A 103 7.98 2.38 13.18
C GLY A 103 7.75 1.75 11.82
N SER A 104 8.44 2.21 10.79
CA SER A 104 8.35 1.65 9.44
C SER A 104 8.81 0.18 9.39
N LEU A 105 9.86 -0.17 10.14
CA LEU A 105 10.34 -1.55 10.24
C LEU A 105 9.33 -2.43 10.95
N ILE A 106 8.73 -1.95 12.05
CA ILE A 106 7.68 -2.68 12.77
C ILE A 106 6.49 -2.94 11.84
N VAL A 107 6.00 -1.91 11.17
CA VAL A 107 4.90 -2.05 10.20
C VAL A 107 5.27 -3.03 9.10
N LEU A 108 6.46 -2.94 8.53
CA LEU A 108 6.95 -3.86 7.50
C LEU A 108 6.90 -5.31 7.96
N VAL A 109 7.37 -5.60 9.19
CA VAL A 109 7.29 -6.95 9.78
C VAL A 109 5.85 -7.42 9.85
N PHE A 110 4.91 -6.59 10.34
CA PHE A 110 3.49 -6.94 10.37
C PHE A 110 2.92 -7.22 8.97
N MET A 111 3.33 -6.48 7.96
CA MET A 111 2.87 -6.73 6.58
C MET A 111 3.36 -8.09 6.02
N CYS A 112 4.48 -8.61 6.52
CA CYS A 112 5.01 -9.92 6.16
C CYS A 112 4.34 -11.09 6.92
N LEU A 113 3.84 -10.87 8.16
CA LEU A 113 3.26 -11.91 8.98
C LEU A 113 1.97 -12.49 8.36
N PRO A 114 1.63 -13.76 8.60
CA PRO A 114 0.35 -14.32 8.17
C PRO A 114 -0.82 -13.65 8.88
N GLY A 115 -2.00 -13.68 8.26
CA GLY A 115 -3.27 -13.33 8.90
C GLY A 115 -3.74 -14.42 9.84
N THR A 116 -4.76 -14.11 10.66
CA THR A 116 -5.43 -15.10 11.51
C THR A 116 -6.22 -16.09 10.66
N PRO A 117 -6.09 -17.39 10.87
CA PRO A 117 -6.90 -18.38 10.16
C PRO A 117 -8.36 -18.29 10.60
N GLY A 118 -9.26 -18.50 9.65
CA GLY A 118 -10.70 -18.44 9.91
C GLY A 118 -11.25 -17.02 10.07
N PRO A 119 -12.55 -16.88 10.36
CA PRO A 119 -13.19 -15.59 10.57
C PRO A 119 -12.68 -14.92 11.85
N ASN A 120 -12.54 -13.59 11.83
CA ASN A 120 -12.24 -12.77 12.99
C ASN A 120 -13.24 -11.61 13.11
N ARG A 121 -13.07 -10.74 14.12
CA ARG A 121 -13.97 -9.59 14.36
C ARG A 121 -14.12 -8.62 13.18
N PHE A 122 -13.23 -8.66 12.19
CA PHE A 122 -13.25 -7.78 11.02
C PHE A 122 -13.82 -8.44 9.77
N GLY A 123 -14.15 -9.73 9.84
CA GLY A 123 -14.81 -10.42 8.75
C GLY A 123 -14.31 -11.84 8.47
N PRO A 124 -14.82 -12.47 7.41
CA PRO A 124 -14.43 -13.81 6.99
C PRO A 124 -12.96 -13.86 6.57
N ASP A 125 -12.38 -15.06 6.62
CA ASP A 125 -11.02 -15.30 6.13
C ASP A 125 -10.92 -15.00 4.62
N PRO A 126 -10.10 -14.04 4.20
CA PRO A 126 -9.96 -13.75 2.79
C PRO A 126 -9.29 -14.88 1.98
N LEU A 127 -8.72 -15.90 2.64
CA LEU A 127 -8.17 -17.10 2.00
C LEU A 127 -9.23 -18.21 1.81
N GLY A 128 -10.48 -17.98 2.22
CA GLY A 128 -11.49 -19.05 2.21
C GLY A 128 -11.12 -20.08 3.29
N GLY A 129 -11.31 -19.75 4.55
CA GLY A 129 -11.03 -20.68 5.65
C GLY A 129 -11.88 -21.95 5.53
N THR A 130 -11.45 -22.97 6.26
CA THR A 130 -12.00 -24.34 6.36
C THR A 130 -13.52 -24.53 6.39
N GLY A 131 -14.30 -23.43 6.49
CA GLY A 131 -15.76 -23.44 6.36
C GLY A 131 -16.25 -23.83 4.96
N ASP A 132 -15.49 -23.49 3.92
CA ASP A 132 -15.87 -23.79 2.54
C ASP A 132 -15.55 -25.26 2.17
N LEU A 133 -14.50 -25.82 2.74
CA LEU A 133 -14.16 -27.24 2.56
C LEU A 133 -15.17 -28.15 3.27
N ALA A 134 -15.69 -27.76 4.43
CA ALA A 134 -16.72 -28.54 5.15
C ALA A 134 -18.08 -28.54 4.43
N GLN A 135 -18.37 -27.53 3.60
CA GLN A 135 -19.55 -27.48 2.75
C GLN A 135 -19.40 -28.27 1.44
N THR A 136 -18.15 -28.38 0.95
CA THR A 136 -17.86 -29.12 -0.31
C THR A 136 -17.92 -30.64 -0.13
N PHE A 137 -17.79 -31.15 1.11
CA PHE A 137 -17.83 -32.58 1.43
C PHE A 137 -19.13 -33.00 2.14
N ARG A 138 -20.18 -32.21 2.10
CA ARG A 138 -21.55 -32.60 2.48
C ARG A 138 -22.41 -32.81 1.24
#